data_6f3d87b883c2b81f11009fc25b4b2620
#
_entry.id   6f3d87b883c2b81f11009fc25b4b2620
#
_cell.length_a   1.000
_cell.length_b   1.000
_cell.length_c   1.000
_cell.angle_alpha   90.00
_cell.angle_beta   90.00
_cell.angle_gamma   90.00
#
_symmetry.space_group_name_H-M   'P 1'
#
loop_
_entity.id
_entity.type
_entity.pdbx_description
1 polymer ?
#
loop_
_entity_poly.entity_id
_entity_poly.type
_entity_poly.pdbx_seq_one_letter_code
_entity_poly.pdbx_strand_id
1 'polypeptide(L)' 'MKEIPIWEKANLTLEEAAAYSGIGTSKLREITNDRNCNFVLWVGNKRLIKKRLFDKFIEQVFSI' A
#
# COMPACT_ATOMS: atom_id res chain seq x y z
N MET A 1 -14.71 -9.70 -16.83
CA MET A 1 -14.10 -9.96 -15.54
C MET A 1 -14.50 -8.87 -14.56
N LYS A 2 -15.01 -9.25 -13.41
CA LYS A 2 -15.42 -8.27 -12.41
C LYS A 2 -14.20 -7.68 -11.72
N GLU A 3 -14.18 -6.38 -11.58
CA GLU A 3 -13.17 -5.72 -10.79
C GLU A 3 -13.50 -5.91 -9.32
N ILE A 4 -12.49 -6.25 -8.55
CA ILE A 4 -12.64 -6.37 -7.11
C ILE A 4 -12.43 -4.99 -6.51
N PRO A 5 -13.36 -4.48 -5.71
CA PRO A 5 -13.17 -3.19 -5.06
C PRO A 5 -11.90 -3.17 -4.21
N ILE A 6 -11.25 -2.03 -4.14
CA ILE A 6 -9.99 -1.89 -3.41
C ILE A 6 -10.11 -2.37 -1.96
N TRP A 7 -11.23 -2.06 -1.31
CA TRP A 7 -11.42 -2.43 0.10
C TRP A 7 -11.57 -3.93 0.33
N GLU A 8 -11.81 -4.71 -0.74
CA GLU A 8 -11.89 -6.16 -0.65
C GLU A 8 -10.59 -6.86 -1.01
N LYS A 9 -9.61 -6.12 -1.52
CA LYS A 9 -8.34 -6.71 -1.91
C LYS A 9 -7.43 -6.87 -0.70
N ALA A 10 -6.76 -8.01 -0.63
CA ALA A 10 -5.75 -8.24 0.41
C ALA A 10 -4.47 -7.47 0.11
N ASN A 11 -4.13 -7.33 -1.16
CA ASN A 11 -2.94 -6.61 -1.62
C ASN A 11 -3.34 -5.57 -2.64
N LEU A 12 -2.64 -4.44 -2.61
CA LEU A 12 -2.88 -3.31 -3.51
C LEU A 12 -1.64 -3.04 -4.35
N THR A 13 -1.85 -2.55 -5.56
CA THR A 13 -0.74 -1.99 -6.32
C THR A 13 -0.38 -0.64 -5.70
N LEU A 14 0.78 -0.10 -6.08
CA LEU A 14 1.20 1.20 -5.58
C LEU A 14 0.16 2.28 -5.91
N GLU A 15 -0.37 2.23 -7.13
CA GLU A 15 -1.39 3.19 -7.56
C GLU A 15 -2.69 3.03 -6.80
N GLU A 16 -3.11 1.80 -6.54
CA GLU A 16 -4.31 1.54 -5.77
C GLU A 16 -4.14 2.02 -4.33
N ALA A 17 -2.98 1.80 -3.75
CA ALA A 17 -2.69 2.26 -2.40
C ALA A 17 -2.70 3.79 -2.33
N ALA A 18 -2.20 4.45 -3.36
CA ALA A 18 -2.21 5.91 -3.43
C ALA A 18 -3.65 6.44 -3.47
N ALA A 19 -4.48 5.83 -4.31
CA ALA A 19 -5.89 6.23 -4.43
C ALA A 19 -6.65 5.97 -3.13
N TYR A 20 -6.35 4.85 -2.49
CA TYR A 20 -7.01 4.44 -1.26
C TYR A 20 -6.65 5.35 -0.09
N SER A 21 -5.39 5.72 0.02
CA SER A 21 -4.90 6.47 1.18
C SER A 21 -4.83 7.98 0.97
N GLY A 22 -4.82 8.41 -0.29
CA GLY A 22 -4.59 9.82 -0.60
C GLY A 22 -3.13 10.21 -0.55
N ILE A 23 -2.23 9.27 -0.32
CA ILE A 23 -0.80 9.53 -0.32
C ILE A 23 -0.30 9.39 -1.76
N GLY A 24 0.54 10.32 -2.21
CA GLY A 24 1.07 10.28 -3.57
C GLY A 24 1.92 9.04 -3.84
N THR A 25 1.93 8.57 -5.10
CA THR A 25 2.69 7.39 -5.47
C THR A 25 4.19 7.55 -5.22
N SER A 26 4.72 8.76 -5.43
CA SER A 26 6.14 9.04 -5.19
C SER A 26 6.49 8.83 -3.73
N LYS A 27 5.61 9.28 -2.84
CA LYS A 27 5.83 9.12 -1.40
C LYS A 27 5.73 7.65 -0.99
N LEU A 28 4.76 6.94 -1.55
CA LEU A 28 4.60 5.51 -1.27
C LEU A 28 5.80 4.71 -1.76
N ARG A 29 6.32 5.08 -2.93
CA ARG A 29 7.49 4.42 -3.47
C ARG A 29 8.70 4.61 -2.54
N GLU A 30 8.86 5.80 -2.02
CA GLU A 30 9.91 6.12 -1.06
C GLU A 30 9.76 5.31 0.22
N ILE A 31 8.54 5.26 0.76
CA ILE A 31 8.25 4.52 1.98
C ILE A 31 8.51 3.02 1.79
N THR A 32 8.08 2.47 0.66
CA THR A 32 8.22 1.02 0.42
C THR A 32 9.63 0.61 0.05
N ASN A 33 10.49 1.56 -0.29
CA ASN A 33 11.90 1.27 -0.52
C ASN A 33 12.69 1.10 0.77
N ASP A 34 12.11 1.52 1.89
CA ASP A 34 12.75 1.38 3.19
C ASP A 34 12.78 -0.10 3.58
N ARG A 35 13.93 -0.54 4.09
CA ARG A 35 14.10 -1.92 4.56
C ARG A 35 13.17 -2.26 5.73
N ASN A 36 12.78 -1.27 6.49
CA ASN A 36 11.92 -1.47 7.63
C ASN A 36 10.44 -1.48 7.27
N CYS A 37 10.12 -1.30 5.99
CA CYS A 37 8.74 -1.34 5.53
C CYS A 37 8.21 -2.77 5.61
N ASN A 38 7.21 -2.99 6.45
CA ASN A 38 6.66 -4.33 6.67
C ASN A 38 5.37 -4.58 5.90
N PHE A 39 4.88 -3.59 5.17
CA PHE A 39 3.63 -3.75 4.41
C PHE A 39 3.85 -3.90 2.91
N VAL A 40 5.09 -3.93 2.47
CA VAL A 40 5.39 -4.13 1.06
C VAL A 40 5.64 -5.62 0.79
N LEU A 41 5.12 -6.09 -0.34
CA LEU A 41 5.33 -7.46 -0.79
C LEU A 41 5.90 -7.41 -2.20
N TRP A 42 7.04 -8.06 -2.41
CA TRP A 42 7.67 -8.12 -3.72
C TRP A 42 7.32 -9.43 -4.39
N VAL A 43 6.73 -9.35 -5.57
CA VAL A 43 6.40 -10.51 -6.39
C VAL A 43 7.10 -10.33 -7.73
N GLY A 44 8.26 -10.94 -7.88
CA GLY A 44 9.11 -10.70 -9.04
C GLY A 44 9.53 -9.24 -9.06
N ASN A 45 9.18 -8.54 -10.14
CA ASN A 45 9.50 -7.12 -10.28
C ASN A 45 8.38 -6.22 -9.80
N LYS A 46 7.29 -6.80 -9.30
CA LYS A 46 6.13 -6.03 -8.89
C LYS A 46 6.16 -5.76 -7.40
N ARG A 47 5.77 -4.56 -7.04
CA ARG A 47 5.65 -4.11 -5.66
C ARG A 47 4.17 -4.07 -5.31
N LEU A 48 3.79 -4.81 -4.29
CA LEU A 48 2.42 -4.81 -3.81
C LEU A 48 2.38 -4.33 -2.37
N ILE A 49 1.26 -3.74 -1.99
CA ILE A 49 1.07 -3.22 -0.65
C ILE A 49 0.10 -4.14 0.08
N LYS A 50 0.51 -4.65 1.23
CA LYS A 50 -0.36 -5.46 2.08
C LYS A 50 -1.35 -4.54 2.76
N LYS A 51 -2.58 -4.55 2.33
CA LYS A 51 -3.61 -3.61 2.77
C LYS A 51 -3.75 -3.58 4.28
N ARG A 52 -3.79 -4.74 4.91
CA ARG A 52 -3.99 -4.86 6.35
C ARG A 52 -2.90 -4.13 7.15
N LEU A 53 -1.66 -4.35 6.77
CA LEU A 53 -0.53 -3.71 7.43
C LEU A 53 -0.43 -2.23 7.07
N PHE A 54 -0.80 -1.91 5.84
CA PHE A 54 -0.83 -0.53 5.37
C PHE A 54 -1.85 0.29 6.18
N ASP A 55 -3.02 -0.28 6.44
CA ASP A 55 -4.04 0.37 7.27
C ASP A 55 -3.48 0.71 8.65
N LYS A 56 -2.73 -0.20 9.25
CA LYS A 56 -2.11 0.04 10.55
C LYS A 56 -1.05 1.13 10.46
N PHE A 57 -0.28 1.14 9.40
CA PHE A 57 0.73 2.17 9.17
C PHE A 57 0.09 3.55 9.08
N ILE A 58 -0.99 3.67 8.32
CA ILE A 58 -1.70 4.93 8.17
C ILE A 58 -2.24 5.41 9.52
N GLU A 59 -2.81 4.50 10.30
CA GLU A 59 -3.32 4.85 11.63
C GLU A 59 -2.23 5.41 12.53
N GLN A 60 -1.04 4.80 12.51
CA GLN A 60 0.06 5.21 13.38
C GLN A 60 0.69 6.51 12.94
N VAL A 61 0.84 6.71 11.64
CA VAL A 61 1.60 7.84 11.09
C VAL A 61 0.72 9.08 10.91
N PHE A 62 -0.52 8.87 10.49
CA PHE A 62 -1.42 9.96 10.16
C PHE A 62 -2.58 10.09 11.13
N SER A 63 -2.61 9.31 12.19
CA SER A 63 -3.63 9.42 13.21
C SER A 63 -3.39 10.68 14.04
N ILE A 64 -4.44 11.39 14.29
CA ILE A 64 -4.39 12.61 15.09
C ILE A 64 -5.06 12.39 16.42
#